data_b8bdd669057cb68d033f4e30b5dcad7b
#
_entry.id   b8bdd669057cb68d033f4e30b5dcad7b
#
_cell.length_a   1.000
_cell.length_b   1.000
_cell.length_c   1.000
_cell.angle_alpha   90.00
_cell.angle_beta   90.00
_cell.angle_gamma   90.00
#
_symmetry.space_group_name_H-M   'P 1'
#
loop_
_entity.id
_entity.type
_entity.pdbx_description
1 polymer ?
#
loop_
_entity_poly.entity_id
_entity_poly.type
_entity_poly.pdbx_seq_one_letter_code
_entity_poly.pdbx_strand_id
1 'polypeptide(L)'
;MFFSQKEAWDAADPRRGPPPQRTSQQEGTMNTSTHPLGTLIETDVLVIGSGASGCGAALGAREQGLRVLLMDKGKLESSGCIGGGNDHYMAVLDEEGVAHDAAEDLIKFYAKPLNGWTPAMLRNGWYAHMRPMLEKLEAAGVKFGRTPDGRYLRTQGFGQPGTWWVHIANGMTIKRVMARIVRESGVDVLDRVMAVKILTDGGKACGALGWNVSTGEFYIIRAKTVVSAQGRSATRGTDNSTHNPYNVWMYPYNTSAGVVLGYDAGAAVTELDTYQRATMLPKGYGCPGMNGINSSGAHEINALGERFMGKYDPMWENGVRNNQIQGTFQEQLEGSGPPFYMDMRHVDEAVVRELQDILMPGDKATFGDWAECTGTDFQHKLLEVEIGELIFGGTIAVNDQFETSVPGLFCGSIFLYCSGAMCGGCIFINVFHAFPDFKLPVL
;
A
#
# COMPACT_ATOMS: atom_id res chain seq x y z
N MET A 1 -39.61 -0.67 -17.88
CA MET A 1 -39.97 -0.63 -16.46
C MET A 1 -38.82 -1.13 -15.57
N PHE A 2 -37.56 -0.69 -15.86
CA PHE A 2 -36.36 -1.12 -15.15
C PHE A 2 -35.49 0.03 -14.60
N PHE A 3 -35.98 1.28 -14.68
CA PHE A 3 -35.23 2.47 -14.24
C PHE A 3 -35.60 3.00 -12.85
N SER A 4 -36.66 2.50 -12.20
CA SER A 4 -37.13 3.06 -10.92
C SER A 4 -36.51 2.46 -9.65
N GLN A 5 -35.82 1.32 -9.73
CA GLN A 5 -35.19 0.69 -8.56
C GLN A 5 -33.80 1.22 -8.24
N LYS A 6 -33.09 1.78 -9.24
CA LYS A 6 -31.74 2.33 -9.04
C LYS A 6 -31.76 3.67 -8.30
N GLU A 7 -32.79 4.49 -8.53
CA GLU A 7 -32.94 5.79 -7.84
C GLU A 7 -33.36 5.61 -6.37
N ALA A 8 -34.17 4.58 -6.07
CA ALA A 8 -34.56 4.27 -4.69
C ALA A 8 -33.43 3.67 -3.85
N TRP A 9 -32.50 2.92 -4.48
CA TRP A 9 -31.31 2.37 -3.81
C TRP A 9 -30.28 3.45 -3.49
N ASP A 10 -30.11 4.43 -4.36
CA ASP A 10 -29.15 5.53 -4.17
C ASP A 10 -29.57 6.52 -3.07
N ALA A 11 -30.85 6.58 -2.72
CA ALA A 11 -31.38 7.50 -1.71
C ALA A 11 -31.36 6.94 -0.26
N ALA A 12 -31.07 5.66 -0.06
CA ALA A 12 -31.28 4.99 1.23
C ALA A 12 -29.98 4.57 1.96
N ASP A 13 -28.80 4.94 1.49
CA ASP A 13 -27.54 4.60 2.18
C ASP A 13 -27.16 5.70 3.19
N PRO A 14 -27.35 5.50 4.51
CA PRO A 14 -27.01 6.47 5.54
C PRO A 14 -25.49 6.73 5.67
N ARG A 15 -24.67 5.98 4.96
CA ARG A 15 -23.20 6.15 4.91
C ARG A 15 -22.75 7.18 3.87
N ARG A 16 -23.65 7.68 3.03
CA ARG A 16 -23.40 8.76 2.09
C ARG A 16 -23.71 10.09 2.75
N GLY A 17 -22.69 10.82 3.14
CA GLY A 17 -22.82 12.25 3.42
C GLY A 17 -23.35 13.00 2.19
N PRO A 18 -23.93 14.20 2.37
CA PRO A 18 -24.42 15.01 1.27
C PRO A 18 -23.32 15.20 0.22
N PRO A 19 -23.66 15.21 -1.08
CA PRO A 19 -22.68 15.45 -2.12
C PRO A 19 -21.99 16.79 -1.85
N PRO A 20 -20.64 16.85 -1.94
CA PRO A 20 -19.92 18.09 -1.72
C PRO A 20 -20.45 19.14 -2.70
N GLN A 21 -20.90 20.27 -2.16
CA GLN A 21 -21.23 21.43 -2.98
C GLN A 21 -19.95 21.83 -3.74
N ARG A 22 -20.04 21.90 -5.06
CA ARG A 22 -18.96 22.41 -5.91
C ARG A 22 -18.68 23.85 -5.50
N THR A 23 -17.70 24.03 -4.65
CA THR A 23 -17.07 25.34 -4.50
C THR A 23 -16.21 25.57 -5.75
N SER A 24 -16.44 26.68 -6.41
CA SER A 24 -15.63 27.19 -7.52
C SER A 24 -14.24 27.56 -6.98
N GLN A 25 -13.34 26.58 -6.85
CA GLN A 25 -11.94 26.81 -6.51
C GLN A 25 -11.09 26.25 -7.64
N GLN A 26 -10.38 27.17 -8.28
CA GLN A 26 -9.24 27.04 -9.17
C GLN A 26 -9.15 25.66 -9.89
N GLU A 27 -9.85 25.54 -11.00
CA GLU A 27 -9.51 24.58 -12.03
C GLU A 27 -8.07 24.89 -12.46
N GLY A 28 -7.12 24.05 -12.03
CA GLY A 28 -5.82 23.99 -12.66
C GLY A 28 -6.09 23.67 -14.13
N THR A 29 -5.93 24.62 -15.00
CA THR A 29 -6.14 24.40 -16.42
C THR A 29 -4.96 23.57 -16.92
N MET A 30 -5.17 22.24 -17.04
CA MET A 30 -4.23 21.36 -17.75
C MET A 30 -3.87 22.02 -19.08
N ASN A 31 -2.57 22.15 -19.35
CA ASN A 31 -2.12 22.65 -20.63
C ASN A 31 -2.32 21.56 -21.70
N THR A 32 -3.46 21.61 -22.37
CA THR A 32 -3.88 20.59 -23.35
C THR A 32 -3.91 21.17 -24.75
N SER A 33 -3.50 20.37 -25.72
CA SER A 33 -3.64 20.68 -27.15
C SER A 33 -4.01 19.42 -27.93
N THR A 34 -4.55 19.60 -29.14
CA THR A 34 -4.91 18.49 -30.01
C THR A 34 -3.68 18.04 -30.80
N HIS A 35 -3.45 16.73 -30.83
CA HIS A 35 -2.44 16.07 -31.65
C HIS A 35 -3.11 15.02 -32.57
N PRO A 36 -2.61 14.72 -33.78
CA PRO A 36 -3.21 13.71 -34.65
C PRO A 36 -3.44 12.34 -34.03
N LEU A 37 -2.67 11.97 -32.99
CA LEU A 37 -2.77 10.70 -32.27
C LEU A 37 -3.60 10.78 -30.99
N GLY A 38 -4.08 11.95 -30.58
CA GLY A 38 -4.85 12.11 -29.34
C GLY A 38 -4.63 13.44 -28.64
N THR A 39 -4.91 13.52 -27.37
CA THR A 39 -4.74 14.74 -26.55
C THR A 39 -3.30 14.85 -26.07
N LEU A 40 -2.63 15.96 -26.40
CA LEU A 40 -1.31 16.29 -25.86
C LEU A 40 -1.45 17.08 -24.56
N ILE A 41 -0.74 16.66 -23.52
CA ILE A 41 -0.67 17.35 -22.22
C ILE A 41 0.80 17.64 -21.89
N GLU A 42 1.06 18.84 -21.36
CA GLU A 42 2.40 19.24 -20.90
C GLU A 42 2.39 19.57 -19.39
N THR A 43 3.31 18.96 -18.66
CA THR A 43 3.48 19.14 -17.21
C THR A 43 4.96 19.19 -16.82
N ASP A 44 5.29 19.57 -15.59
CA ASP A 44 6.66 19.48 -15.10
C ASP A 44 6.95 18.07 -14.58
N VAL A 45 6.00 17.47 -13.84
CA VAL A 45 6.10 16.13 -13.27
C VAL A 45 4.89 15.30 -13.67
N LEU A 46 5.16 14.14 -14.26
CA LEU A 46 4.15 13.10 -14.49
C LEU A 46 4.31 12.00 -13.41
N VAL A 47 3.25 11.75 -12.66
CA VAL A 47 3.18 10.63 -11.73
C VAL A 47 2.27 9.56 -12.31
N ILE A 48 2.75 8.33 -12.46
CA ILE A 48 2.02 7.18 -12.99
C ILE A 48 1.66 6.24 -11.86
N GLY A 49 0.38 6.12 -11.56
CA GLY A 49 -0.18 5.35 -10.46
C GLY A 49 -0.55 6.22 -9.27
N SER A 50 -1.80 6.16 -8.86
CA SER A 50 -2.37 6.97 -7.77
C SER A 50 -2.55 6.19 -6.46
N GLY A 51 -1.77 5.14 -6.23
CA GLY A 51 -1.65 4.51 -4.92
C GLY A 51 -1.07 5.48 -3.88
N ALA A 52 -0.81 5.00 -2.67
CA ALA A 52 -0.26 5.85 -1.61
C ALA A 52 1.03 6.56 -2.04
N SER A 53 1.97 5.82 -2.66
CA SER A 53 3.24 6.39 -3.13
C SER A 53 3.05 7.47 -4.19
N GLY A 54 2.14 7.24 -5.15
CA GLY A 54 1.86 8.24 -6.19
C GLY A 54 1.17 9.48 -5.64
N CYS A 55 0.27 9.33 -4.68
CA CYS A 55 -0.31 10.48 -3.97
C CYS A 55 0.77 11.27 -3.23
N GLY A 56 1.68 10.58 -2.52
CA GLY A 56 2.80 11.24 -1.82
C GLY A 56 3.74 11.97 -2.78
N ALA A 57 4.14 11.32 -3.88
CA ALA A 57 4.99 11.93 -4.90
C ALA A 57 4.33 13.17 -5.54
N ALA A 58 3.04 13.08 -5.87
CA ALA A 58 2.31 14.19 -6.45
C ALA A 58 2.19 15.38 -5.49
N LEU A 59 1.88 15.13 -4.22
CA LEU A 59 1.81 16.16 -3.18
C LEU A 59 3.17 16.83 -2.98
N GLY A 60 4.23 16.04 -2.85
CA GLY A 60 5.56 16.59 -2.67
C GLY A 60 6.05 17.44 -3.84
N ALA A 61 5.81 17.01 -5.06
CA ALA A 61 6.13 17.82 -6.23
C ALA A 61 5.30 19.11 -6.26
N ARG A 62 4.03 19.03 -5.88
CA ARG A 62 3.15 20.20 -5.84
C ARG A 62 3.55 21.22 -4.77
N GLU A 63 4.02 20.74 -3.60
CA GLU A 63 4.54 21.58 -2.51
C GLU A 63 5.81 22.35 -2.91
N GLN A 64 6.56 21.84 -3.92
CA GLN A 64 7.68 22.56 -4.55
C GLN A 64 7.22 23.56 -5.65
N GLY A 65 5.92 23.79 -5.80
CA GLY A 65 5.39 24.70 -6.80
C GLY A 65 5.36 24.18 -8.23
N LEU A 66 5.63 22.90 -8.46
CA LEU A 66 5.65 22.29 -9.79
C LEU A 66 4.24 22.01 -10.30
N ARG A 67 4.06 22.04 -11.63
CA ARG A 67 2.86 21.52 -12.28
C ARG A 67 2.94 20.00 -12.28
N VAL A 68 1.91 19.35 -11.75
CA VAL A 68 1.91 17.89 -11.55
C VAL A 68 0.67 17.30 -12.20
N LEU A 69 0.89 16.28 -13.01
CA LEU A 69 -0.15 15.41 -13.54
C LEU A 69 -0.04 14.04 -12.92
N LEU A 70 -1.10 13.60 -12.26
CA LEU A 70 -1.23 12.25 -11.70
C LEU A 70 -2.19 11.43 -12.56
N MET A 71 -1.73 10.32 -13.11
CA MET A 71 -2.56 9.42 -13.91
C MET A 71 -2.67 8.04 -13.32
N ASP A 72 -3.84 7.42 -13.44
CA ASP A 72 -4.10 6.06 -12.98
C ASP A 72 -5.12 5.34 -13.86
N LYS A 73 -4.92 4.03 -14.10
CA LYS A 73 -5.89 3.20 -14.82
C LYS A 73 -7.20 2.97 -14.07
N GLY A 74 -7.22 3.20 -12.76
CA GLY A 74 -8.40 3.23 -11.89
C GLY A 74 -8.85 4.66 -11.61
N LYS A 75 -9.52 4.83 -10.47
CA LYS A 75 -9.88 6.14 -9.92
C LYS A 75 -8.99 6.48 -8.72
N LEU A 76 -8.62 7.74 -8.60
CA LEU A 76 -7.82 8.22 -7.49
C LEU A 76 -8.39 7.79 -6.13
N GLU A 77 -9.71 7.82 -5.94
CA GLU A 77 -10.38 7.52 -4.67
C GLU A 77 -10.32 6.05 -4.24
N SER A 78 -9.96 5.14 -5.15
CA SER A 78 -10.00 3.69 -4.90
C SER A 78 -8.78 2.93 -5.42
N SER A 79 -7.80 3.62 -6.00
CA SER A 79 -6.59 2.99 -6.54
C SER A 79 -5.57 2.67 -5.46
N GLY A 80 -4.73 1.66 -5.75
CA GLY A 80 -3.66 1.18 -4.89
C GLY A 80 -4.14 0.20 -3.82
N CYS A 81 -3.17 -0.40 -3.11
CA CYS A 81 -3.45 -1.43 -2.09
C CYS A 81 -4.33 -0.91 -0.94
N ILE A 82 -4.21 0.37 -0.59
CA ILE A 82 -5.05 1.01 0.43
C ILE A 82 -6.42 1.46 -0.11
N GLY A 83 -6.76 1.12 -1.36
CA GLY A 83 -8.06 1.46 -1.95
C GLY A 83 -9.25 0.86 -1.22
N GLY A 84 -9.06 -0.29 -0.60
CA GLY A 84 -10.05 -0.98 0.23
C GLY A 84 -10.02 -0.60 1.70
N GLY A 85 -8.98 0.09 2.16
CA GLY A 85 -8.76 0.46 3.55
C GLY A 85 -7.34 0.20 4.01
N ASN A 86 -7.10 0.49 5.28
CA ASN A 86 -5.85 0.21 5.97
C ASN A 86 -6.04 0.25 7.50
N ASP A 87 -5.59 -0.75 8.23
CA ASP A 87 -5.78 -0.90 9.68
C ASP A 87 -4.73 -0.18 10.51
N HIS A 88 -3.55 0.06 9.96
CA HIS A 88 -2.46 0.72 10.68
C HIS A 88 -1.56 1.55 9.77
N TYR A 89 -0.86 2.49 10.37
CA TYR A 89 0.17 3.31 9.76
C TYR A 89 1.51 3.02 10.42
N MET A 90 2.49 2.55 9.67
CA MET A 90 3.80 2.28 10.23
C MET A 90 4.59 3.59 10.40
N ALA A 91 5.00 3.88 11.63
CA ALA A 91 5.80 5.04 11.95
C ALA A 91 6.73 4.82 13.15
N VAL A 92 7.92 5.36 13.00
CA VAL A 92 8.88 5.67 14.08
C VAL A 92 8.72 7.15 14.37
N LEU A 93 8.39 7.51 15.60
CA LEU A 93 7.90 8.86 15.93
C LEU A 93 8.76 9.61 16.96
N ASP A 94 9.83 9.01 17.46
CA ASP A 94 10.68 9.56 18.53
C ASP A 94 9.88 9.98 19.77
N GLU A 95 8.90 9.16 20.17
CA GLU A 95 8.11 9.44 21.38
C GLU A 95 8.91 9.11 22.63
N GLU A 96 8.98 10.07 23.55
CA GLU A 96 9.69 9.89 24.80
C GLU A 96 9.14 8.70 25.61
N GLY A 97 10.04 7.84 26.07
CA GLY A 97 9.69 6.65 26.84
C GLY A 97 9.20 5.45 26.01
N VAL A 98 9.16 5.56 24.69
CA VAL A 98 8.85 4.44 23.79
C VAL A 98 10.16 3.79 23.33
N ALA A 99 10.31 2.50 23.62
CA ALA A 99 11.50 1.75 23.25
C ALA A 99 11.60 1.55 21.73
N HIS A 100 12.81 1.62 21.21
CA HIS A 100 13.10 1.39 19.78
C HIS A 100 12.29 2.28 18.83
N ASP A 101 12.10 3.53 19.19
CA ASP A 101 11.30 4.48 18.40
C ASP A 101 12.16 5.60 17.77
N ALA A 102 13.40 5.29 17.40
CA ALA A 102 14.33 6.23 16.77
C ALA A 102 14.70 5.84 15.34
N ALA A 103 15.17 6.81 14.55
CA ALA A 103 15.61 6.59 13.17
C ALA A 103 16.65 5.47 13.05
N GLU A 104 17.53 5.36 14.03
CA GLU A 104 18.59 4.34 14.11
C GLU A 104 18.01 2.92 14.21
N ASP A 105 16.94 2.74 14.95
CA ASP A 105 16.23 1.44 15.06
C ASP A 105 15.62 1.04 13.72
N LEU A 106 14.99 1.99 13.03
CA LEU A 106 14.46 1.78 11.68
C LEU A 106 15.56 1.36 10.70
N ILE A 107 16.68 2.09 10.70
CA ILE A 107 17.81 1.83 9.81
C ILE A 107 18.42 0.47 10.13
N LYS A 108 18.70 0.17 11.40
CA LYS A 108 19.24 -1.12 11.83
C LYS A 108 18.33 -2.30 11.43
N PHE A 109 17.02 -2.11 11.46
CA PHE A 109 16.08 -3.15 11.11
C PHE A 109 15.97 -3.39 9.60
N TYR A 110 15.89 -2.33 8.78
CA TYR A 110 15.63 -2.43 7.35
C TYR A 110 16.86 -2.37 6.44
N ALA A 111 17.94 -1.69 6.81
CA ALA A 111 19.15 -1.57 5.98
C ALA A 111 20.00 -2.86 6.06
N LYS A 112 19.41 -3.96 5.63
CA LYS A 112 20.10 -5.26 5.54
C LYS A 112 20.50 -5.53 4.08
N PRO A 113 21.59 -6.28 3.84
CA PRO A 113 22.14 -6.44 2.49
C PRO A 113 21.15 -6.92 1.41
N LEU A 114 20.19 -7.74 1.79
CA LEU A 114 19.19 -8.28 0.84
C LEU A 114 17.89 -7.48 0.77
N ASN A 115 17.77 -6.37 1.49
CA ASN A 115 16.51 -5.63 1.56
C ASN A 115 16.43 -4.46 0.56
N GLY A 116 17.51 -4.17 -0.17
CA GLY A 116 17.55 -3.07 -1.13
C GLY A 116 17.43 -1.65 -0.53
N TRP A 117 17.33 -1.54 0.81
CA TRP A 117 17.24 -0.26 1.50
C TRP A 117 18.61 0.23 1.95
N THR A 118 18.98 1.45 1.57
CA THR A 118 20.14 2.10 2.14
C THR A 118 19.78 2.93 3.37
N PRO A 119 20.71 3.22 4.26
CA PRO A 119 20.49 4.14 5.38
C PRO A 119 20.02 5.52 4.93
N ALA A 120 20.49 6.01 3.79
CA ALA A 120 20.09 7.30 3.23
C ALA A 120 18.63 7.30 2.80
N MET A 121 18.18 6.27 2.08
CA MET A 121 16.79 6.10 1.69
C MET A 121 15.86 6.04 2.91
N LEU A 122 16.24 5.27 3.93
CA LEU A 122 15.45 5.12 5.14
C LEU A 122 15.35 6.42 5.92
N ARG A 123 16.47 7.14 6.11
CA ARG A 123 16.49 8.39 6.87
C ARG A 123 15.78 9.51 6.14
N ASN A 124 16.14 9.76 4.87
CA ASN A 124 15.70 10.94 4.14
C ASN A 124 14.37 10.71 3.40
N GLY A 125 14.19 9.51 2.85
CA GLY A 125 13.01 9.19 2.05
C GLY A 125 11.82 8.69 2.88
N TRP A 126 12.07 8.08 4.02
CA TRP A 126 11.01 7.47 4.81
C TRP A 126 10.82 8.12 6.18
N TYR A 127 11.80 7.96 7.07
CA TYR A 127 11.70 8.45 8.45
C TYR A 127 11.36 9.95 8.53
N ALA A 128 12.03 10.79 7.77
CA ALA A 128 11.80 12.24 7.76
C ALA A 128 10.35 12.64 7.43
N HIS A 129 9.60 11.76 6.77
CA HIS A 129 8.22 12.03 6.31
C HIS A 129 7.14 11.30 7.09
N MET A 130 7.50 10.40 8.01
CA MET A 130 6.53 9.59 8.76
C MET A 130 5.60 10.45 9.61
N ARG A 131 6.14 11.25 10.51
CA ARG A 131 5.36 12.13 11.38
C ARG A 131 4.62 13.23 10.59
N PRO A 132 5.26 14.01 9.69
CA PRO A 132 4.56 15.04 8.92
C PRO A 132 3.36 14.50 8.13
N MET A 133 3.48 13.31 7.54
CA MET A 133 2.39 12.71 6.79
C MET A 133 1.29 12.17 7.71
N LEU A 134 1.63 11.57 8.84
CA LEU A 134 0.66 11.12 9.84
C LEU A 134 -0.19 12.31 10.32
N GLU A 135 0.44 13.42 10.69
CA GLU A 135 -0.23 14.65 11.13
C GLU A 135 -1.09 15.26 10.01
N LYS A 136 -0.61 15.26 8.77
CA LYS A 136 -1.39 15.70 7.60
C LYS A 136 -2.65 14.84 7.39
N LEU A 137 -2.53 13.53 7.53
CA LEU A 137 -3.66 12.59 7.41
C LEU A 137 -4.66 12.78 8.56
N GLU A 138 -4.16 12.96 9.79
CA GLU A 138 -4.99 13.20 10.98
C GLU A 138 -5.76 14.51 10.84
N ALA A 139 -5.09 15.59 10.47
CA ALA A 139 -5.73 16.89 10.19
C ALA A 139 -6.79 16.82 9.10
N ALA A 140 -6.61 15.92 8.12
CA ALA A 140 -7.58 15.67 7.07
C ALA A 140 -8.70 14.69 7.44
N GLY A 141 -8.71 14.14 8.67
CA GLY A 141 -9.80 13.32 9.20
C GLY A 141 -9.56 11.82 9.25
N VAL A 142 -8.32 11.35 9.03
CA VAL A 142 -7.95 9.98 9.43
C VAL A 142 -7.90 9.96 10.97
N LYS A 143 -8.56 8.97 11.56
CA LYS A 143 -8.61 8.82 13.02
C LYS A 143 -7.60 7.78 13.46
N PHE A 144 -6.53 8.22 14.10
CA PHE A 144 -5.57 7.31 14.72
C PHE A 144 -6.01 6.94 16.14
N GLY A 145 -5.82 5.68 16.51
CA GLY A 145 -6.09 5.19 17.86
C GLY A 145 -5.23 5.92 18.90
N ARG A 146 -5.79 6.14 20.08
CA ARG A 146 -5.13 6.80 21.20
C ARG A 146 -5.22 5.98 22.46
N THR A 147 -4.15 5.97 23.23
CA THR A 147 -4.11 5.46 24.59
C THR A 147 -4.79 6.44 25.57
N PRO A 148 -5.16 6.02 26.80
CA PRO A 148 -5.80 6.91 27.76
C PRO A 148 -4.98 8.15 28.13
N ASP A 149 -3.65 8.08 28.02
CA ASP A 149 -2.72 9.21 28.24
C ASP A 149 -2.50 10.07 27.00
N GLY A 150 -3.24 9.79 25.89
CA GLY A 150 -3.26 10.61 24.68
C GLY A 150 -2.20 10.29 23.64
N ARG A 151 -1.28 9.34 23.91
CA ARG A 151 -0.30 8.87 22.92
C ARG A 151 -0.97 8.04 21.83
N TYR A 152 -0.27 7.84 20.72
CA TYR A 152 -0.77 6.95 19.66
C TYR A 152 -0.87 5.51 20.17
N LEU A 153 -1.99 4.85 19.90
CA LEU A 153 -2.15 3.42 20.13
C LEU A 153 -1.34 2.66 19.08
N ARG A 154 -0.40 1.83 19.53
CA ARG A 154 0.58 1.20 18.66
C ARG A 154 0.79 -0.26 19.04
N THR A 155 1.02 -1.10 18.03
CA THR A 155 1.41 -2.50 18.23
C THR A 155 2.72 -2.81 17.51
N GLN A 156 3.32 -3.93 17.86
CA GLN A 156 4.53 -4.43 17.23
C GLN A 156 4.17 -5.18 15.93
N GLY A 157 4.84 -4.85 14.84
CA GLY A 157 4.79 -5.64 13.61
C GLY A 157 5.86 -6.73 13.56
N PHE A 158 5.77 -7.58 12.58
CA PHE A 158 6.62 -8.75 12.33
C PHE A 158 8.11 -8.55 12.57
N GLY A 159 8.63 -9.05 13.68
CA GLY A 159 10.03 -8.97 14.05
C GLY A 159 10.59 -7.56 14.26
N GLN A 160 9.74 -6.53 14.20
CA GLN A 160 10.15 -5.15 14.48
C GLN A 160 10.58 -5.03 15.94
N PRO A 161 11.62 -4.24 16.25
CA PRO A 161 12.08 -4.11 17.62
C PRO A 161 11.17 -3.25 18.50
N GLY A 162 10.36 -2.37 17.88
CA GLY A 162 9.45 -1.45 18.55
C GLY A 162 8.00 -1.57 18.09
N THR A 163 7.12 -0.87 18.78
CA THR A 163 5.70 -0.78 18.46
C THR A 163 5.49 0.30 17.38
N TRP A 164 5.74 -0.05 16.11
CA TRP A 164 5.73 0.92 15.01
C TRP A 164 4.40 1.01 14.25
N TRP A 165 3.44 0.14 14.56
CA TRP A 165 2.14 0.13 13.90
C TRP A 165 1.13 0.98 14.66
N VAL A 166 0.89 2.19 14.19
CA VAL A 166 -0.12 3.12 14.71
C VAL A 166 -1.48 2.70 14.19
N HIS A 167 -2.42 2.38 15.06
CA HIS A 167 -3.75 1.91 14.68
C HIS A 167 -4.58 3.00 14.00
N ILE A 168 -5.37 2.63 13.01
CA ILE A 168 -6.29 3.52 12.30
C ILE A 168 -7.74 3.09 12.58
N ALA A 169 -8.48 3.89 13.34
CA ALA A 169 -9.84 3.57 13.75
C ALA A 169 -10.88 3.71 12.62
N ASN A 170 -10.58 4.45 11.56
CA ASN A 170 -11.45 4.62 10.40
C ASN A 170 -10.74 4.21 9.09
N GLY A 171 -10.00 3.14 9.11
CA GLY A 171 -9.11 2.68 8.05
C GLY A 171 -9.72 2.61 6.66
N MET A 172 -10.99 2.25 6.54
CA MET A 172 -11.74 2.23 5.28
C MET A 172 -11.79 3.58 4.55
N THR A 173 -11.56 4.68 5.26
CA THR A 173 -11.67 6.03 4.70
C THR A 173 -10.34 6.61 4.22
N ILE A 174 -9.22 6.01 4.59
CA ILE A 174 -7.87 6.57 4.38
C ILE A 174 -7.62 6.97 2.92
N LYS A 175 -7.98 6.11 1.97
CA LYS A 175 -7.75 6.39 0.56
C LYS A 175 -8.59 7.57 0.05
N ARG A 176 -9.83 7.70 0.51
CA ARG A 176 -10.72 8.82 0.15
C ARG A 176 -10.21 10.13 0.73
N VAL A 177 -9.69 10.10 1.97
CA VAL A 177 -9.06 11.27 2.59
C VAL A 177 -7.84 11.71 1.80
N MET A 178 -6.95 10.78 1.46
CA MET A 178 -5.78 11.07 0.61
C MET A 178 -6.16 11.64 -0.75
N ALA A 179 -7.16 11.06 -1.42
CA ALA A 179 -7.65 11.54 -2.70
C ALA A 179 -8.15 12.98 -2.61
N ARG A 180 -8.85 13.31 -1.51
CA ARG A 180 -9.29 14.67 -1.26
C ARG A 180 -8.11 15.64 -1.10
N ILE A 181 -7.10 15.28 -0.30
CA ILE A 181 -5.89 16.10 -0.13
C ILE A 181 -5.23 16.37 -1.49
N VAL A 182 -5.10 15.33 -2.32
CA VAL A 182 -4.49 15.46 -3.68
C VAL A 182 -5.32 16.40 -4.55
N ARG A 183 -6.64 16.24 -4.60
CA ARG A 183 -7.50 17.13 -5.43
C ARG A 183 -7.48 18.58 -4.94
N GLU A 184 -7.45 18.79 -3.62
CA GLU A 184 -7.40 20.13 -3.02
C GLU A 184 -6.03 20.81 -3.17
N SER A 185 -4.96 20.05 -3.40
CA SER A 185 -3.61 20.58 -3.58
C SER A 185 -3.35 21.24 -4.93
N GLY A 186 -4.27 21.10 -5.91
CA GLY A 186 -4.12 21.61 -7.26
C GLY A 186 -3.25 20.70 -8.16
N VAL A 187 -3.17 19.41 -7.82
CA VAL A 187 -2.65 18.37 -8.72
C VAL A 187 -3.69 18.06 -9.79
N ASP A 188 -3.29 18.07 -11.06
CA ASP A 188 -4.14 17.61 -12.16
C ASP A 188 -4.24 16.08 -12.13
N VAL A 189 -5.45 15.53 -12.31
CA VAL A 189 -5.69 14.09 -12.19
C VAL A 189 -6.37 13.54 -13.46
N LEU A 190 -5.77 12.51 -14.04
CA LEU A 190 -6.37 11.70 -15.10
C LEU A 190 -6.76 10.33 -14.53
N ASP A 191 -8.03 10.19 -14.18
CA ASP A 191 -8.62 8.91 -13.79
C ASP A 191 -8.87 8.02 -15.02
N ARG A 192 -8.73 6.71 -14.85
CA ARG A 192 -8.96 5.68 -15.87
C ARG A 192 -8.03 5.76 -17.09
N VAL A 193 -6.87 6.37 -16.92
CA VAL A 193 -5.85 6.45 -17.97
C VAL A 193 -4.68 5.53 -17.63
N MET A 194 -4.54 4.46 -18.38
CA MET A 194 -3.48 3.47 -18.24
C MET A 194 -2.24 3.94 -19.01
N ALA A 195 -1.09 3.99 -18.33
CA ALA A 195 0.19 4.18 -19.03
C ALA A 195 0.50 2.94 -19.88
N VAL A 196 0.83 3.17 -21.12
CA VAL A 196 1.16 2.11 -22.09
C VAL A 196 2.61 2.15 -22.55
N LYS A 197 3.29 3.29 -22.37
CA LYS A 197 4.72 3.46 -22.65
C LYS A 197 5.29 4.64 -21.89
N ILE A 198 6.48 4.51 -21.33
CA ILE A 198 7.31 5.65 -20.90
C ILE A 198 8.08 6.13 -22.13
N LEU A 199 8.02 7.42 -22.39
CA LEU A 199 8.72 8.05 -23.50
C LEU A 199 10.12 8.47 -23.07
N THR A 200 11.10 8.23 -23.95
CA THR A 200 12.49 8.66 -23.75
C THR A 200 12.98 9.43 -24.98
N ASP A 201 13.81 10.43 -24.74
CA ASP A 201 14.54 11.16 -25.77
C ASP A 201 16.01 11.28 -25.36
N GLY A 202 16.92 10.90 -26.23
CA GLY A 202 18.35 10.86 -25.91
C GLY A 202 18.68 9.99 -24.69
N GLY A 203 17.88 8.98 -24.38
CA GLY A 203 18.05 8.11 -23.20
C GLY A 203 17.50 8.67 -21.89
N LYS A 204 16.85 9.84 -21.91
CA LYS A 204 16.21 10.48 -20.75
C LYS A 204 14.71 10.35 -20.83
N ALA A 205 14.04 10.08 -19.70
CA ALA A 205 12.58 10.08 -19.66
C ALA A 205 12.01 11.48 -19.90
N CYS A 206 11.03 11.57 -20.81
CA CYS A 206 10.42 12.82 -21.24
C CYS A 206 8.89 12.79 -21.24
N GLY A 207 8.26 11.75 -20.69
CA GLY A 207 6.81 11.64 -20.59
C GLY A 207 6.30 10.21 -20.69
N ALA A 208 5.03 10.05 -21.07
CA ALA A 208 4.40 8.76 -21.28
C ALA A 208 3.27 8.84 -22.31
N LEU A 209 2.91 7.68 -22.85
CA LEU A 209 1.65 7.48 -23.56
C LEU A 209 0.62 6.91 -22.59
N GLY A 210 -0.60 7.42 -22.67
CA GLY A 210 -1.73 6.98 -21.86
C GLY A 210 -2.93 6.61 -22.73
N TRP A 211 -3.71 5.65 -22.25
CA TRP A 211 -4.95 5.23 -22.87
C TRP A 211 -6.07 5.20 -21.85
N ASN A 212 -7.16 5.91 -22.10
CA ASN A 212 -8.33 5.87 -21.26
C ASN A 212 -9.07 4.54 -21.46
N VAL A 213 -9.08 3.71 -20.41
CA VAL A 213 -9.65 2.36 -20.47
C VAL A 213 -11.18 2.33 -20.58
N SER A 214 -11.84 3.48 -20.41
CA SER A 214 -13.31 3.59 -20.52
C SER A 214 -13.75 4.23 -21.84
N THR A 215 -13.02 5.21 -22.35
CA THR A 215 -13.43 5.99 -23.56
C THR A 215 -12.63 5.62 -24.80
N GLY A 216 -11.47 4.98 -24.62
CA GLY A 216 -10.54 4.70 -25.73
C GLY A 216 -9.70 5.92 -26.16
N GLU A 217 -9.84 7.06 -25.50
CA GLU A 217 -9.08 8.26 -25.79
C GLU A 217 -7.58 8.03 -25.52
N PHE A 218 -6.74 8.55 -26.43
CA PHE A 218 -5.30 8.42 -26.34
C PHE A 218 -4.65 9.73 -25.90
N TYR A 219 -3.68 9.63 -24.98
CA TYR A 219 -2.97 10.76 -24.41
C TYR A 219 -1.48 10.66 -24.72
N ILE A 220 -0.91 11.78 -25.11
CA ILE A 220 0.53 11.99 -25.22
C ILE A 220 0.90 12.97 -24.12
N ILE A 221 1.66 12.52 -23.12
CA ILE A 221 2.01 13.35 -21.97
C ILE A 221 3.49 13.66 -22.05
N ARG A 222 3.83 14.93 -22.18
CA ARG A 222 5.21 15.44 -22.10
C ARG A 222 5.49 15.94 -20.69
N ALA A 223 6.58 15.50 -20.10
CA ALA A 223 6.99 15.88 -18.76
C ALA A 223 8.51 16.01 -18.66
N LYS A 224 8.98 16.89 -17.79
CA LYS A 224 10.42 17.05 -17.51
C LYS A 224 10.94 15.87 -16.68
N THR A 225 10.05 15.28 -15.86
CA THR A 225 10.33 14.15 -14.98
C THR A 225 9.13 13.22 -14.90
N VAL A 226 9.40 11.91 -14.85
CA VAL A 226 8.40 10.85 -14.72
C VAL A 226 8.65 10.11 -13.40
N VAL A 227 7.59 9.91 -12.62
CA VAL A 227 7.61 9.08 -11.41
C VAL A 227 6.73 7.85 -11.64
N SER A 228 7.34 6.67 -11.66
CA SER A 228 6.61 5.40 -11.69
C SER A 228 6.21 4.99 -10.28
N ALA A 229 4.90 5.00 -10.00
CA ALA A 229 4.30 4.64 -8.72
C ALA A 229 3.22 3.56 -8.88
N GLN A 230 3.40 2.65 -9.83
CA GLN A 230 2.39 1.70 -10.31
C GLN A 230 2.19 0.48 -9.42
N GLY A 231 2.96 0.37 -8.35
CA GLY A 231 2.83 -0.74 -7.40
C GLY A 231 3.37 -2.07 -7.93
N ARG A 232 3.38 -3.07 -7.06
CA ARG A 232 3.83 -4.43 -7.36
C ARG A 232 2.71 -5.25 -7.95
N SER A 233 3.07 -6.32 -8.66
CA SER A 233 2.11 -7.30 -9.14
C SER A 233 1.39 -7.98 -7.97
N ALA A 234 0.07 -8.05 -8.07
CA ALA A 234 -0.66 -9.08 -7.37
C ALA A 234 -0.35 -10.42 -8.04
N THR A 235 0.02 -11.40 -7.27
CA THR A 235 0.34 -12.72 -7.82
C THR A 235 -0.94 -13.35 -8.31
N ARG A 236 -1.05 -13.51 -9.61
CA ARG A 236 -2.07 -14.34 -10.22
C ARG A 236 -1.49 -15.72 -10.47
N GLY A 237 -2.28 -16.73 -10.25
CA GLY A 237 -1.90 -18.11 -10.54
C GLY A 237 -1.39 -18.88 -9.34
N THR A 238 -1.42 -18.29 -8.16
CA THR A 238 -1.34 -19.07 -6.94
C THR A 238 -2.70 -19.62 -6.60
N ASP A 239 -2.68 -20.89 -6.39
CA ASP A 239 -3.85 -21.60 -5.95
C ASP A 239 -4.08 -21.31 -4.47
N ASN A 240 -5.28 -20.90 -4.13
CA ASN A 240 -5.79 -20.82 -2.77
C ASN A 240 -7.09 -21.62 -2.70
N SER A 241 -7.61 -21.87 -1.52
CA SER A 241 -8.81 -22.71 -1.33
C SER A 241 -10.06 -22.18 -2.03
N THR A 242 -10.07 -20.92 -2.47
CA THR A 242 -11.19 -20.35 -3.22
C THR A 242 -11.14 -20.65 -4.71
N HIS A 243 -10.00 -21.10 -5.24
CA HIS A 243 -9.74 -21.27 -6.68
C HIS A 243 -10.05 -20.04 -7.54
N ASN A 244 -10.15 -18.87 -6.90
CA ASN A 244 -10.41 -17.59 -7.57
C ASN A 244 -9.10 -16.81 -7.74
N PRO A 245 -8.57 -16.67 -8.98
CA PRO A 245 -7.30 -15.97 -9.22
C PRO A 245 -7.34 -14.47 -8.90
N TYR A 246 -8.52 -13.92 -8.63
CA TYR A 246 -8.71 -12.55 -8.18
C TYR A 246 -8.79 -12.41 -6.67
N ASN A 247 -8.86 -13.52 -5.95
CA ASN A 247 -8.89 -13.54 -4.49
C ASN A 247 -7.45 -13.51 -3.95
N VAL A 248 -6.82 -12.38 -4.07
CA VAL A 248 -5.43 -12.13 -3.70
C VAL A 248 -5.35 -10.94 -2.75
N TRP A 249 -4.30 -10.89 -1.96
CA TRP A 249 -4.15 -9.87 -0.94
C TRP A 249 -4.03 -8.45 -1.51
N MET A 250 -3.26 -8.27 -2.57
CA MET A 250 -3.10 -6.99 -3.24
C MET A 250 -4.18 -6.78 -4.30
N TYR A 251 -4.29 -5.54 -4.78
CA TYR A 251 -5.22 -5.22 -5.85
C TYR A 251 -4.98 -6.14 -7.07
N PRO A 252 -5.95 -6.97 -7.46
CA PRO A 252 -5.72 -8.06 -8.41
C PRO A 252 -5.38 -7.60 -9.84
N TYR A 253 -5.63 -6.34 -10.16
CA TYR A 253 -5.27 -5.75 -11.46
C TYR A 253 -3.89 -5.09 -11.46
N ASN A 254 -3.12 -5.17 -10.39
CA ASN A 254 -1.69 -4.87 -10.41
C ASN A 254 -0.94 -6.00 -11.13
N THR A 255 -0.39 -5.69 -12.30
CA THR A 255 0.16 -6.67 -13.24
C THR A 255 1.65 -6.50 -13.50
N SER A 256 2.41 -5.86 -12.61
CA SER A 256 3.81 -5.47 -12.81
C SER A 256 4.05 -4.52 -14.00
N ALA A 257 3.01 -3.85 -14.50
CA ALA A 257 3.16 -2.96 -15.66
C ALA A 257 4.25 -1.90 -15.46
N GLY A 258 4.43 -1.42 -14.21
CA GLY A 258 5.50 -0.46 -13.88
C GLY A 258 6.90 -0.99 -14.15
N VAL A 259 7.15 -2.27 -13.81
CA VAL A 259 8.44 -2.93 -14.06
C VAL A 259 8.67 -3.08 -15.56
N VAL A 260 7.66 -3.55 -16.30
CA VAL A 260 7.73 -3.72 -17.76
C VAL A 260 7.99 -2.38 -18.45
N LEU A 261 7.23 -1.35 -18.11
CA LEU A 261 7.39 -0.02 -18.72
C LEU A 261 8.74 0.62 -18.39
N GLY A 262 9.25 0.39 -17.18
CA GLY A 262 10.59 0.83 -16.80
C GLY A 262 11.69 0.11 -17.59
N TYR A 263 11.58 -1.22 -17.72
CA TYR A 263 12.49 -2.02 -18.51
C TYR A 263 12.49 -1.61 -19.98
N ASP A 264 11.32 -1.43 -20.57
CA ASP A 264 11.18 -0.96 -21.96
C ASP A 264 11.77 0.44 -22.17
N ALA A 265 11.78 1.27 -21.14
CA ALA A 265 12.43 2.58 -21.17
C ALA A 265 13.97 2.49 -21.00
N GLY A 266 14.51 1.32 -20.70
CA GLY A 266 15.94 1.08 -20.48
C GLY A 266 16.38 1.08 -19.01
N ALA A 267 15.43 1.10 -18.07
CA ALA A 267 15.78 1.03 -16.66
C ALA A 267 16.24 -0.39 -16.23
N ALA A 268 17.25 -0.44 -15.38
CA ALA A 268 17.66 -1.69 -14.75
C ALA A 268 16.56 -2.21 -13.83
N VAL A 269 16.35 -3.51 -13.84
CA VAL A 269 15.40 -4.22 -12.97
C VAL A 269 16.12 -5.19 -12.06
N THR A 270 15.51 -5.49 -10.92
CA THR A 270 16.11 -6.37 -9.90
C THR A 270 15.03 -7.23 -9.22
N GLU A 271 15.45 -8.25 -8.49
CA GLU A 271 14.59 -9.12 -7.66
C GLU A 271 13.44 -9.81 -8.45
N LEU A 272 13.63 -10.09 -9.73
CA LEU A 272 12.61 -10.71 -10.57
C LEU A 272 12.30 -12.17 -10.18
N ASP A 273 13.16 -12.79 -9.40
CA ASP A 273 13.04 -14.16 -8.89
C ASP A 273 12.48 -14.23 -7.47
N THR A 274 12.13 -13.10 -6.88
CA THR A 274 11.62 -13.06 -5.50
C THR A 274 10.10 -13.06 -5.45
N TYR A 275 9.57 -13.73 -4.42
CA TYR A 275 8.15 -13.73 -4.07
C TYR A 275 8.01 -13.43 -2.59
N GLN A 276 7.04 -12.60 -2.25
CA GLN A 276 6.63 -12.43 -0.87
C GLN A 276 5.33 -13.18 -0.65
N ARG A 277 5.32 -14.09 0.33
CA ARG A 277 4.10 -14.75 0.79
C ARG A 277 3.49 -14.04 1.98
N ALA A 278 2.18 -14.16 2.14
CA ALA A 278 1.53 -13.84 3.39
C ALA A 278 1.87 -14.91 4.42
N THR A 279 1.77 -14.57 5.68
CA THR A 279 1.84 -15.58 6.75
C THR A 279 0.67 -16.53 6.60
N MET A 280 -0.45 -16.23 7.20
CA MET A 280 -1.63 -17.06 7.11
C MET A 280 -2.83 -16.22 6.65
N LEU A 281 -3.70 -16.79 5.87
CA LEU A 281 -4.97 -16.19 5.43
C LEU A 281 -6.13 -17.03 5.92
N PRO A 282 -7.29 -16.43 6.22
CA PRO A 282 -8.49 -17.22 6.49
C PRO A 282 -8.79 -18.12 5.30
N LYS A 283 -8.92 -19.41 5.55
CA LYS A 283 -9.27 -20.36 4.51
C LYS A 283 -10.64 -20.01 3.91
N GLY A 284 -10.70 -20.01 2.59
CA GLY A 284 -11.91 -19.64 1.87
C GLY A 284 -12.16 -18.15 1.72
N TYR A 285 -11.34 -17.27 2.34
CA TYR A 285 -11.44 -15.83 2.16
C TYR A 285 -10.39 -15.29 1.18
N GLY A 286 -9.15 -15.80 1.29
CA GLY A 286 -8.02 -15.46 0.40
C GLY A 286 -7.61 -13.98 0.40
N CYS A 287 -8.12 -13.19 1.34
CA CYS A 287 -7.85 -11.76 1.43
C CYS A 287 -7.13 -11.45 2.75
N PRO A 288 -6.36 -10.39 2.82
CA PRO A 288 -5.54 -10.02 3.98
C PRO A 288 -6.37 -9.44 5.12
N GLY A 289 -5.68 -9.09 6.15
CA GLY A 289 -6.17 -8.60 7.41
C GLY A 289 -5.60 -9.41 8.57
N MET A 290 -4.85 -10.47 8.24
CA MET A 290 -4.32 -11.41 9.24
C MET A 290 -3.10 -10.88 9.98
N ASN A 291 -2.43 -9.86 9.46
CA ASN A 291 -1.27 -9.28 10.14
C ASN A 291 -1.65 -8.72 11.52
N GLY A 292 -2.83 -8.10 11.62
CA GLY A 292 -3.37 -7.62 12.88
C GLY A 292 -3.67 -8.75 13.87
N ILE A 293 -4.04 -9.93 13.41
CA ILE A 293 -4.32 -11.08 14.28
C ILE A 293 -3.04 -11.53 15.00
N ASN A 294 -1.92 -11.68 14.28
CA ASN A 294 -0.65 -12.06 14.91
C ASN A 294 -0.20 -11.01 15.93
N SER A 295 -0.24 -9.74 15.57
CA SER A 295 0.16 -8.64 16.45
C SER A 295 -0.78 -8.46 17.67
N SER A 296 -1.99 -8.99 17.60
CA SER A 296 -2.95 -9.01 18.72
C SER A 296 -2.82 -10.23 19.62
N GLY A 297 -1.82 -11.07 19.39
CA GLY A 297 -1.47 -12.18 20.29
C GLY A 297 -2.02 -13.54 19.90
N ALA A 298 -2.48 -13.74 18.66
CA ALA A 298 -2.91 -15.05 18.18
C ALA A 298 -1.79 -16.09 18.25
N HIS A 299 -2.15 -17.35 18.52
CA HIS A 299 -1.26 -18.49 18.41
C HIS A 299 -1.51 -19.24 17.09
N GLU A 300 -0.46 -19.57 16.37
CA GLU A 300 -0.52 -20.45 15.21
C GLU A 300 -0.46 -21.91 15.64
N ILE A 301 -1.49 -22.68 15.31
CA ILE A 301 -1.69 -24.06 15.71
C ILE A 301 -1.64 -24.98 14.47
N ASN A 302 -0.87 -26.07 14.52
CA ASN A 302 -0.83 -27.08 13.49
C ASN A 302 -1.98 -28.11 13.62
N ALA A 303 -2.03 -29.07 12.70
CA ALA A 303 -3.06 -30.13 12.71
C ALA A 303 -2.98 -31.06 13.93
N LEU A 304 -1.85 -31.12 14.61
CA LEU A 304 -1.64 -31.91 15.83
C LEU A 304 -2.10 -31.16 17.09
N GLY A 305 -2.54 -29.92 16.97
CA GLY A 305 -2.94 -29.06 18.07
C GLY A 305 -1.76 -28.38 18.78
N GLU A 306 -0.58 -28.36 18.16
CA GLU A 306 0.62 -27.75 18.73
C GLU A 306 0.77 -26.31 18.30
N ARG A 307 1.12 -25.42 19.22
CA ARG A 307 1.65 -24.09 18.91
C ARG A 307 3.09 -24.25 18.43
N PHE A 308 3.33 -24.14 17.14
CA PHE A 308 4.58 -24.58 16.54
C PHE A 308 5.61 -23.47 16.28
N MET A 309 5.21 -22.20 16.19
CA MET A 309 6.11 -21.13 15.76
C MET A 309 7.36 -20.95 16.60
N GLY A 310 7.32 -21.32 17.90
CA GLY A 310 8.50 -21.28 18.78
C GLY A 310 9.64 -22.21 18.37
N LYS A 311 9.41 -23.18 17.47
CA LYS A 311 10.45 -24.03 16.85
C LYS A 311 11.30 -23.22 15.86
N TYR A 312 10.74 -22.15 15.29
CA TYR A 312 11.29 -21.42 14.12
C TYR A 312 11.70 -19.99 14.44
N ASP A 313 11.07 -19.35 15.43
CA ASP A 313 11.39 -17.99 15.81
C ASP A 313 11.23 -17.80 17.33
N PRO A 314 12.24 -17.21 18.02
CA PRO A 314 12.17 -16.97 19.45
C PRO A 314 11.08 -15.95 19.84
N MET A 315 10.60 -15.12 18.90
CA MET A 315 9.48 -14.20 19.09
C MET A 315 8.13 -14.84 18.74
N TRP A 316 8.10 -16.13 18.43
CA TRP A 316 6.90 -16.86 18.05
C TRP A 316 6.19 -16.21 16.84
N GLU A 317 4.87 -16.03 16.92
CA GLU A 317 4.04 -15.41 15.87
C GLU A 317 4.35 -13.93 15.61
N ASN A 318 5.07 -13.27 16.51
CA ASN A 318 5.58 -11.92 16.34
C ASN A 318 6.97 -11.85 15.69
N GLY A 319 7.53 -13.01 15.36
CA GLY A 319 8.82 -13.12 14.70
C GLY A 319 8.88 -12.58 13.28
N VAL A 320 10.04 -12.69 12.66
CA VAL A 320 10.22 -12.22 11.27
C VAL A 320 9.31 -13.02 10.34
N ARG A 321 8.58 -12.35 9.48
CA ARG A 321 7.62 -13.00 8.55
C ARG A 321 8.24 -14.18 7.79
N ASN A 322 9.49 -14.07 7.37
CA ASN A 322 10.16 -15.13 6.67
C ASN A 322 10.23 -16.43 7.49
N ASN A 323 10.51 -16.32 8.80
CA ASN A 323 10.55 -17.47 9.70
C ASN A 323 9.15 -18.08 9.89
N GLN A 324 8.11 -17.25 9.96
CA GLN A 324 6.73 -17.72 10.04
C GLN A 324 6.35 -18.53 8.79
N ILE A 325 6.64 -18.00 7.60
CA ILE A 325 6.34 -18.66 6.33
C ILE A 325 7.11 -19.96 6.21
N GLN A 326 8.41 -19.92 6.50
CA GLN A 326 9.27 -21.13 6.43
C GLN A 326 8.85 -22.16 7.46
N GLY A 327 8.53 -21.75 8.69
CA GLY A 327 8.07 -22.63 9.75
C GLY A 327 6.78 -23.34 9.38
N THR A 328 5.78 -22.60 8.89
CA THR A 328 4.51 -23.20 8.43
C THR A 328 4.73 -24.16 7.25
N PHE A 329 5.59 -23.79 6.32
CA PHE A 329 5.91 -24.69 5.20
C PHE A 329 6.64 -25.94 5.66
N GLN A 330 7.53 -25.84 6.65
CA GLN A 330 8.23 -26.99 7.24
C GLN A 330 7.25 -27.92 7.96
N GLU A 331 6.31 -27.40 8.75
CA GLU A 331 5.24 -28.21 9.37
C GLU A 331 4.42 -28.97 8.30
N GLN A 332 4.15 -28.33 7.16
CA GLN A 332 3.47 -28.99 6.05
C GLN A 332 4.30 -30.13 5.45
N LEU A 333 5.60 -29.94 5.25
CA LEU A 333 6.51 -30.98 4.75
C LEU A 333 6.62 -32.16 5.71
N GLU A 334 6.54 -31.92 7.00
CA GLU A 334 6.60 -32.93 8.07
C GLU A 334 5.27 -33.67 8.28
N GLY A 335 4.20 -33.23 7.61
CA GLY A 335 2.86 -33.81 7.72
C GLY A 335 2.07 -33.34 8.94
N SER A 336 2.51 -32.26 9.60
CA SER A 336 1.83 -31.65 10.75
C SER A 336 0.74 -30.63 10.33
N GLY A 337 0.48 -30.47 9.06
CA GLY A 337 -0.54 -29.61 8.46
C GLY A 337 -0.61 -29.76 6.95
N PRO A 338 -1.61 -29.20 6.27
CA PRO A 338 -2.83 -28.59 6.80
C PRO A 338 -3.77 -29.61 7.47
N PRO A 339 -4.75 -29.18 8.29
CA PRO A 339 -5.15 -27.81 8.52
C PRO A 339 -4.25 -27.06 9.49
N PHE A 340 -4.19 -25.74 9.34
CA PHE A 340 -3.58 -24.82 10.30
C PHE A 340 -4.66 -23.90 10.88
N TYR A 341 -4.43 -23.40 12.10
CA TYR A 341 -5.40 -22.56 12.78
C TYR A 341 -4.73 -21.37 13.45
N MET A 342 -5.50 -20.27 13.54
CA MET A 342 -5.23 -19.15 14.46
C MET A 342 -6.12 -19.29 15.69
N ASP A 343 -5.50 -19.25 16.86
CA ASP A 343 -6.16 -19.33 18.17
C ASP A 343 -6.05 -18.00 18.92
N MET A 344 -7.17 -17.35 19.15
CA MET A 344 -7.27 -16.13 19.95
C MET A 344 -8.11 -16.31 21.23
N ARG A 345 -8.54 -17.52 21.55
CA ARG A 345 -9.43 -17.81 22.70
C ARG A 345 -8.84 -17.40 24.04
N HIS A 346 -7.54 -17.23 24.14
CA HIS A 346 -6.79 -16.80 25.31
C HIS A 346 -6.57 -15.28 25.38
N VAL A 347 -6.88 -14.56 24.30
CA VAL A 347 -6.67 -13.11 24.18
C VAL A 347 -7.80 -12.36 24.87
N ASP A 348 -7.48 -11.21 25.46
CA ASP A 348 -8.48 -10.35 26.11
C ASP A 348 -9.62 -9.96 25.15
N GLU A 349 -10.85 -10.03 25.63
CA GLU A 349 -12.06 -9.76 24.82
C GLU A 349 -12.04 -8.35 24.21
N ALA A 350 -11.48 -7.36 24.89
CA ALA A 350 -11.41 -6.00 24.36
C ALA A 350 -10.46 -5.92 23.15
N VAL A 351 -9.35 -6.65 23.19
CA VAL A 351 -8.40 -6.75 22.06
C VAL A 351 -9.04 -7.48 20.87
N VAL A 352 -9.76 -8.58 21.13
CA VAL A 352 -10.47 -9.33 20.09
C VAL A 352 -11.55 -8.46 19.42
N ARG A 353 -12.31 -7.69 20.21
CA ARG A 353 -13.32 -6.76 19.68
C ARG A 353 -12.68 -5.65 18.83
N GLU A 354 -11.59 -5.03 19.31
CA GLU A 354 -10.89 -4.01 18.52
C GLU A 354 -10.43 -4.58 17.18
N LEU A 355 -9.85 -5.77 17.18
CA LEU A 355 -9.42 -6.45 15.97
C LEU A 355 -10.59 -6.71 15.02
N GLN A 356 -11.66 -7.34 15.52
CA GLN A 356 -12.79 -7.81 14.70
C GLN A 356 -13.66 -6.67 14.20
N ASP A 357 -13.91 -5.65 15.01
CA ASP A 357 -14.88 -4.60 14.72
C ASP A 357 -14.25 -3.35 14.09
N ILE A 358 -12.94 -3.14 14.27
CA ILE A 358 -12.25 -1.92 13.86
C ILE A 358 -11.11 -2.21 12.88
N LEU A 359 -10.11 -2.99 13.30
CA LEU A 359 -8.89 -3.13 12.52
C LEU A 359 -9.10 -3.93 11.24
N MET A 360 -9.68 -5.11 11.32
CA MET A 360 -9.88 -5.96 10.13
C MET A 360 -10.86 -5.38 9.11
N PRO A 361 -12.04 -4.88 9.51
CA PRO A 361 -12.91 -4.15 8.58
C PRO A 361 -12.26 -2.87 8.06
N GLY A 362 -11.41 -2.22 8.85
CA GLY A 362 -10.63 -1.06 8.47
C GLY A 362 -9.63 -1.35 7.36
N ASP A 363 -9.02 -2.53 7.37
CA ASP A 363 -8.10 -2.98 6.31
C ASP A 363 -8.86 -3.46 5.06
N LYS A 364 -9.89 -4.27 5.25
CA LYS A 364 -10.75 -4.80 4.16
C LYS A 364 -12.23 -4.78 4.55
N ALA A 365 -12.97 -3.92 3.91
CA ALA A 365 -14.42 -3.76 4.15
C ALA A 365 -15.22 -5.07 4.03
N THR A 366 -14.78 -5.98 3.16
CA THR A 366 -15.46 -7.27 2.93
C THR A 366 -15.21 -8.30 4.03
N PHE A 367 -14.29 -8.03 4.95
CA PHE A 367 -14.00 -8.95 6.04
C PHE A 367 -15.20 -9.12 6.98
N GLY A 368 -15.87 -8.04 7.33
CA GLY A 368 -17.05 -8.06 8.19
C GLY A 368 -18.15 -8.95 7.61
N ASP A 369 -18.47 -8.75 6.33
CA ASP A 369 -19.47 -9.55 5.62
C ASP A 369 -19.09 -11.04 5.58
N TRP A 370 -17.83 -11.33 5.31
CA TRP A 370 -17.32 -12.71 5.32
C TRP A 370 -17.41 -13.34 6.71
N ALA A 371 -16.98 -12.65 7.75
CA ALA A 371 -17.02 -13.14 9.13
C ALA A 371 -18.45 -13.43 9.59
N GLU A 372 -19.41 -12.57 9.24
CA GLU A 372 -20.82 -12.77 9.51
C GLU A 372 -21.36 -14.00 8.76
N CYS A 373 -21.11 -14.10 7.44
CA CYS A 373 -21.58 -15.21 6.62
C CYS A 373 -21.03 -16.58 7.05
N THR A 374 -19.78 -16.61 7.55
CA THR A 374 -19.13 -17.86 8.00
C THR A 374 -19.35 -18.17 9.47
N GLY A 375 -19.93 -17.26 10.24
CA GLY A 375 -20.05 -17.36 11.69
C GLY A 375 -18.70 -17.38 12.39
N THR A 376 -17.75 -16.61 11.86
CA THR A 376 -16.40 -16.46 12.43
C THR A 376 -16.49 -15.80 13.80
N ASP A 377 -15.89 -16.43 14.79
CA ASP A 377 -15.87 -15.98 16.18
C ASP A 377 -14.48 -16.24 16.74
N PHE A 378 -13.64 -15.22 16.74
CA PHE A 378 -12.25 -15.33 17.22
C PHE A 378 -12.16 -15.60 18.71
N GLN A 379 -13.15 -15.21 19.49
CA GLN A 379 -13.12 -15.37 20.94
C GLN A 379 -13.34 -16.83 21.38
N HIS A 380 -14.13 -17.59 20.63
CA HIS A 380 -14.57 -18.92 21.06
C HIS A 380 -14.20 -20.04 20.11
N LYS A 381 -13.73 -19.72 18.89
CA LYS A 381 -13.42 -20.71 17.85
C LYS A 381 -12.02 -20.54 17.30
N LEU A 382 -11.45 -21.66 16.90
CA LEU A 382 -10.25 -21.65 16.05
C LEU A 382 -10.63 -21.16 14.65
N LEU A 383 -9.82 -20.29 14.08
CA LEU A 383 -9.93 -19.88 12.70
C LEU A 383 -9.04 -20.76 11.83
N GLU A 384 -9.61 -21.54 10.93
CA GLU A 384 -8.82 -22.29 9.95
C GLU A 384 -8.16 -21.32 8.97
N VAL A 385 -6.86 -21.50 8.75
CA VAL A 385 -6.03 -20.63 7.92
C VAL A 385 -5.19 -21.44 6.93
N GLU A 386 -4.72 -20.76 5.90
CA GLU A 386 -3.86 -21.32 4.86
C GLU A 386 -2.71 -20.36 4.52
N ILE A 387 -1.63 -20.90 3.98
CA ILE A 387 -0.52 -20.09 3.44
C ILE A 387 -1.04 -19.35 2.22
N GLY A 388 -0.92 -18.03 2.24
CA GLY A 388 -1.32 -17.19 1.11
C GLY A 388 -0.12 -16.64 0.34
N GLU A 389 -0.37 -16.21 -0.89
CA GLU A 389 0.60 -15.41 -1.64
C GLU A 389 0.25 -13.94 -1.58
N LEU A 390 1.29 -13.10 -1.50
CA LEU A 390 1.15 -11.67 -1.42
C LEU A 390 1.42 -10.99 -2.75
N ILE A 391 2.68 -11.03 -3.16
CA ILE A 391 3.15 -10.23 -4.28
C ILE A 391 4.42 -10.82 -4.89
N PHE A 392 4.58 -10.51 -6.16
CA PHE A 392 5.84 -10.66 -6.88
C PHE A 392 6.85 -9.59 -6.44
N GLY A 393 8.10 -9.97 -6.22
CA GLY A 393 9.14 -9.09 -5.68
C GLY A 393 9.80 -8.16 -6.68
N GLY A 394 9.77 -8.48 -7.98
CA GLY A 394 10.49 -7.73 -9.02
C GLY A 394 10.24 -6.23 -9.03
N THR A 395 11.29 -5.46 -9.22
CA THR A 395 11.27 -3.99 -9.16
C THR A 395 12.23 -3.35 -10.14
N ILE A 396 12.09 -2.04 -10.33
CA ILE A 396 13.06 -1.19 -11.00
C ILE A 396 14.15 -0.83 -9.98
N ALA A 397 15.42 -0.99 -10.36
CA ALA A 397 16.54 -0.60 -9.53
C ALA A 397 16.64 0.93 -9.44
N VAL A 398 16.89 1.45 -8.24
CA VAL A 398 17.01 2.88 -7.98
C VAL A 398 18.25 3.18 -7.12
N ASN A 399 18.73 4.40 -7.21
CA ASN A 399 19.76 4.94 -6.33
C ASN A 399 19.16 5.50 -5.03
N ASP A 400 20.00 6.07 -4.16
CA ASP A 400 19.57 6.66 -2.88
C ASP A 400 18.57 7.82 -3.03
N GLN A 401 18.44 8.40 -4.21
CA GLN A 401 17.49 9.46 -4.56
C GLN A 401 16.23 8.95 -5.26
N PHE A 402 16.03 7.63 -5.29
CA PHE A 402 14.94 6.98 -5.99
C PHE A 402 14.92 7.20 -7.52
N GLU A 403 16.01 7.67 -8.09
CA GLU A 403 16.19 7.76 -9.53
C GLU A 403 16.65 6.40 -10.08
N THR A 404 16.11 6.03 -11.23
CA THR A 404 16.47 4.78 -11.92
C THR A 404 17.76 4.98 -12.74
N SER A 405 18.21 3.94 -13.44
CA SER A 405 19.31 4.07 -14.42
C SER A 405 18.96 4.92 -15.64
N VAL A 406 17.69 5.28 -15.84
CA VAL A 406 17.22 6.21 -16.88
C VAL A 406 17.06 7.59 -16.28
N PRO A 407 17.88 8.58 -16.65
CA PRO A 407 17.76 9.95 -16.15
C PRO A 407 16.35 10.52 -16.28
N GLY A 408 15.87 11.19 -15.23
CA GLY A 408 14.54 11.77 -15.21
C GLY A 408 13.41 10.76 -14.98
N LEU A 409 13.71 9.48 -14.82
CA LEU A 409 12.75 8.45 -14.40
C LEU A 409 13.01 8.08 -12.95
N PHE A 410 12.04 8.33 -12.08
CA PHE A 410 12.06 7.97 -10.67
C PHE A 410 11.09 6.84 -10.40
N CYS A 411 11.37 6.03 -9.37
CA CYS A 411 10.45 5.02 -8.89
C CYS A 411 10.07 5.32 -7.44
N GLY A 412 8.81 5.69 -7.23
CA GLY A 412 8.27 6.06 -5.91
C GLY A 412 7.40 4.97 -5.28
N SER A 413 7.46 3.75 -5.78
CA SER A 413 6.67 2.65 -5.24
C SER A 413 7.40 1.92 -4.12
N ILE A 414 6.65 1.22 -3.25
CA ILE A 414 7.16 0.28 -2.25
C ILE A 414 7.74 -0.95 -2.97
N PHE A 415 8.63 -0.73 -3.91
CA PHE A 415 9.30 -1.82 -4.62
C PHE A 415 10.50 -2.35 -3.84
N LEU A 416 10.98 -1.60 -2.87
CA LEU A 416 12.08 -2.04 -2.05
C LEU A 416 11.55 -3.06 -1.05
N TYR A 417 12.23 -4.16 -0.98
CA TYR A 417 11.93 -5.35 -0.21
C TYR A 417 11.52 -4.99 1.23
N CYS A 418 10.26 -5.00 1.52
CA CYS A 418 9.76 -4.82 2.86
C CYS A 418 9.35 -6.18 3.41
N SER A 419 10.34 -6.91 3.94
CA SER A 419 10.07 -8.12 4.69
C SER A 419 9.25 -7.75 5.93
N GLY A 420 7.94 -7.79 5.81
CA GLY A 420 7.04 -7.77 6.94
C GLY A 420 6.24 -6.51 7.23
N ALA A 421 6.51 -5.36 6.63
CA ALA A 421 5.77 -4.13 6.93
C ALA A 421 4.88 -3.70 5.76
N MET A 422 4.03 -4.57 5.26
CA MET A 422 3.28 -4.30 4.02
C MET A 422 1.89 -3.75 4.24
N CYS A 423 1.37 -3.83 5.43
CA CYS A 423 0.07 -3.30 5.74
C CYS A 423 0.26 -1.99 6.48
N GLY A 424 -0.09 -0.90 5.89
CA GLY A 424 -0.19 0.38 6.52
C GLY A 424 0.95 1.36 6.36
N GLY A 425 2.17 0.93 6.29
CA GLY A 425 3.28 1.79 5.94
C GLY A 425 3.36 2.04 4.45
N CYS A 426 2.28 2.45 3.83
CA CYS A 426 2.37 2.98 2.49
C CYS A 426 3.30 4.18 2.55
N ILE A 427 4.52 3.93 2.14
CA ILE A 427 5.61 4.88 2.19
C ILE A 427 5.22 6.03 1.29
N PHE A 428 4.88 7.12 1.90
CA PHE A 428 4.84 8.40 1.25
C PHE A 428 6.27 8.85 0.99
N ILE A 429 6.94 8.18 0.05
CA ILE A 429 8.23 8.65 -0.40
C ILE A 429 7.95 9.93 -1.16
N ASN A 430 8.15 11.02 -0.47
CA ASN A 430 8.17 12.32 -1.10
C ASN A 430 9.53 12.49 -1.75
N VAL A 431 9.68 11.96 -2.95
CA VAL A 431 10.92 12.03 -3.75
C VAL A 431 11.41 13.48 -3.84
N PHE A 432 10.53 14.46 -3.82
CA PHE A 432 10.87 15.87 -4.00
C PHE A 432 11.25 16.58 -2.70
N HIS A 433 10.76 16.12 -1.54
CA HIS A 433 11.18 16.68 -0.23
C HIS A 433 12.43 16.01 0.32
N ALA A 434 12.68 14.75 -0.05
CA ALA A 434 13.86 14.05 0.41
C ALA A 434 15.19 14.71 -0.10
N PHE A 435 15.09 15.54 -1.14
CA PHE A 435 16.22 16.16 -1.80
C PHE A 435 15.92 17.62 -2.12
N PRO A 436 16.11 18.56 -1.16
CA PRO A 436 15.83 19.98 -1.35
C PRO A 436 16.64 20.63 -2.49
N ASP A 437 17.76 20.03 -2.89
CA ASP A 437 18.58 20.47 -4.01
C ASP A 437 18.15 19.86 -5.37
N PHE A 438 17.01 19.16 -5.41
CA PHE A 438 16.49 18.57 -6.65
C PHE A 438 16.14 19.68 -7.64
N LYS A 439 17.03 19.89 -8.62
CA LYS A 439 16.78 20.80 -9.73
C LYS A 439 16.18 20.03 -10.88
N LEU A 440 14.97 20.44 -11.29
CA LEU A 440 14.42 19.94 -12.55
C LEU A 440 15.46 20.16 -13.67
N PRO A 441 15.74 19.12 -14.47
CA PRO A 441 16.57 19.32 -15.65
C PRO A 441 15.96 20.40 -16.52
N VAL A 442 16.74 21.40 -16.88
CA VAL A 442 16.33 22.40 -17.86
C VAL A 442 16.15 21.67 -19.21
N LEU A 443 15.02 21.90 -19.88
CA LEU A 443 14.77 21.37 -21.21
C LEU A 443 15.72 22.03 -22.22
#